data_bf9f19dc8ff750d4fa611deae8bc301e
#
_entry.id   bf9f19dc8ff750d4fa611deae8bc301e
#
_cell.length_a   1.000
_cell.length_b   1.000
_cell.length_c   1.000
_cell.angle_alpha   90.00
_cell.angle_beta   90.00
_cell.angle_gamma   90.00
#
_symmetry.space_group_name_H-M   'P 1'
#
loop_
_entity.id
_entity.type
_entity.pdbx_description
1 polymer ?
#
loop_
_entity_poly.entity_id
_entity_poly.type
_entity_poly.pdbx_seq_one_letter_code
_entity_poly.pdbx_strand_id
1 'polypeptide(L)'
;YDICACLVGSEMCIRDSPTGRLNIQRMERLCKTLSDLKNAGHEIILVSSGAIAMGFGKLNLRERPHDMPTKQASAAVGQCELMYVYDKLFTEYNHTVAQLLITAPDIADGGSRKANFHNTMDRLLELGALPVINENDTVSTEEIAVGDNDTLSAIVAATVSADLLVLLSDIDGLYDGDPRKNPDAKLIPTVETVDERIIALGGGSGSSLGTGGMATKLLAAQIAVGAGCEMVIANGEKPELLYDIVAGKPIGTRFLVKR
;
A
#
# COMPACT_ATOMS: atom_id res chain seq x y z
N TYR A 1 -9.61 15.92 11.88
CA TYR A 1 -9.94 14.79 10.99
C TYR A 1 -8.70 13.91 10.95
N ASP A 2 -8.83 12.62 11.33
CA ASP A 2 -7.72 11.69 11.30
C ASP A 2 -7.55 11.19 9.85
N ILE A 3 -6.44 11.52 9.20
CA ILE A 3 -6.12 11.04 7.85
C ILE A 3 -5.57 9.62 7.98
N CYS A 4 -6.34 8.63 7.57
CA CYS A 4 -5.89 7.25 7.49
C CYS A 4 -5.44 6.93 6.07
N ALA A 5 -4.13 6.88 5.82
CA ALA A 5 -3.61 6.34 4.57
C ALA A 5 -3.60 4.80 4.65
N CYS A 6 -4.46 4.16 3.88
CA CYS A 6 -4.53 2.70 3.82
C CYS A 6 -3.89 2.20 2.53
N LEU A 7 -2.81 1.43 2.67
CA LEU A 7 -2.19 0.73 1.56
C LEU A 7 -2.73 -0.70 1.47
N VAL A 8 -3.23 -1.06 0.30
CA VAL A 8 -3.39 -2.46 -0.09
C VAL A 8 -2.08 -2.91 -0.75
N GLY A 9 -1.06 -3.07 0.07
CA GLY A 9 0.25 -3.52 -0.40
C GLY A 9 0.26 -5.02 -0.54
N SER A 10 0.47 -5.46 -1.66
CA SER A 10 0.90 -6.67 -2.34
C SER A 10 -0.10 -7.12 -3.39
N GLU A 11 0.43 -7.54 -4.52
CA GLU A 11 -0.35 -8.18 -5.58
C GLU A 11 -1.28 -9.30 -5.06
N MET A 12 -0.93 -9.90 -3.93
CA MET A 12 -1.66 -10.99 -3.30
C MET A 12 -2.99 -10.57 -2.65
N CYS A 13 -3.14 -9.31 -2.22
CA CYS A 13 -4.39 -8.85 -1.62
C CYS A 13 -5.51 -8.63 -2.64
N ILE A 14 -5.16 -8.34 -3.89
CA ILE A 14 -6.11 -8.01 -4.96
C ILE A 14 -6.37 -9.19 -5.89
N ARG A 15 -5.49 -10.21 -5.93
CA ARG A 15 -5.51 -11.29 -6.90
C ARG A 15 -5.70 -12.66 -6.28
N ASP A 16 -6.35 -13.53 -7.05
CA ASP A 16 -6.37 -14.97 -6.77
C ASP A 16 -5.08 -15.59 -7.32
N SER A 17 -4.24 -16.07 -6.42
CA SER A 17 -2.83 -16.42 -6.68
C SER A 17 -2.56 -17.37 -7.87
N PRO A 18 -3.38 -18.40 -8.18
CA PRO A 18 -3.08 -19.32 -9.27
C PRO A 18 -3.45 -18.80 -10.66
N THR A 19 -4.48 -17.96 -10.79
CA THR A 19 -5.06 -17.58 -12.08
C THR A 19 -4.67 -16.20 -12.56
N GLY A 20 -4.07 -15.38 -11.70
CA GLY A 20 -3.78 -13.99 -11.97
C GLY A 20 -5.03 -13.11 -12.11
N ARG A 21 -6.21 -13.64 -11.83
CA ARG A 21 -7.47 -12.91 -11.89
C ARG A 21 -7.72 -12.13 -10.61
N LEU A 22 -8.58 -11.13 -10.69
CA LEU A 22 -8.99 -10.32 -9.56
C LEU A 22 -9.77 -11.17 -8.53
N ASN A 23 -9.41 -11.07 -7.25
CA ASN A 23 -10.24 -11.61 -6.17
C ASN A 23 -11.36 -10.62 -5.85
N ILE A 24 -12.49 -10.77 -6.55
CA ILE A 24 -13.64 -9.87 -6.45
C ILE A 24 -14.12 -9.76 -5.01
N GLN A 25 -14.29 -10.87 -4.32
CA GLN A 25 -14.80 -10.88 -2.95
C GLN A 25 -13.91 -10.09 -1.98
N ARG A 26 -12.59 -10.17 -2.14
CA ARG A 26 -11.65 -9.43 -1.30
C ARG A 26 -11.68 -7.94 -1.62
N MET A 27 -11.77 -7.59 -2.91
CA MET A 27 -11.93 -6.19 -3.34
C MET A 27 -13.22 -5.59 -2.82
N GLU A 28 -14.35 -6.29 -2.92
CA GLU A 28 -15.63 -5.83 -2.39
C GLU A 28 -15.56 -5.59 -0.87
N ARG A 29 -15.00 -6.53 -0.11
CA ARG A 29 -14.83 -6.37 1.34
C ARG A 29 -13.95 -5.17 1.68
N LEU A 30 -12.84 -4.99 0.95
CA LEU A 30 -11.96 -3.85 1.15
C LEU A 30 -12.68 -2.53 0.86
N CYS A 31 -13.29 -2.39 -0.32
CA CYS A 31 -13.99 -1.16 -0.70
C CYS A 31 -15.15 -0.85 0.27
N LYS A 32 -15.88 -1.86 0.72
CA LYS A 32 -16.90 -1.72 1.75
C LYS A 32 -16.32 -1.20 3.06
N THR A 33 -15.26 -1.83 3.57
CA THR A 33 -14.62 -1.43 4.84
C THR A 33 -14.11 0.00 4.78
N LEU A 34 -13.44 0.38 3.68
CA LEU A 34 -12.95 1.75 3.49
C LEU A 34 -14.09 2.76 3.37
N SER A 35 -15.19 2.39 2.71
CA SER A 35 -16.39 3.22 2.61
C SER A 35 -17.05 3.45 3.98
N ASP A 36 -17.16 2.40 4.79
CA ASP A 36 -17.70 2.51 6.15
C ASP A 36 -16.83 3.41 7.03
N LEU A 37 -15.50 3.28 6.96
CA LEU A 37 -14.57 4.17 7.69
C LEU A 37 -14.69 5.62 7.21
N LYS A 38 -14.78 5.84 5.89
CA LYS A 38 -14.99 7.18 5.35
C LYS A 38 -16.32 7.77 5.82
N ASN A 39 -17.40 6.99 5.85
CA ASN A 39 -18.70 7.42 6.39
C ASN A 39 -18.65 7.68 7.90
N ALA A 40 -17.75 7.05 8.64
CA ALA A 40 -17.48 7.32 10.05
C ALA A 40 -16.71 8.63 10.30
N GLY A 41 -16.26 9.31 9.23
CA GLY A 41 -15.58 10.61 9.30
C GLY A 41 -14.06 10.54 9.14
N HIS A 42 -13.50 9.37 8.82
CA HIS A 42 -12.07 9.26 8.52
C HIS A 42 -11.78 9.70 7.09
N GLU A 43 -10.69 10.41 6.88
CA GLU A 43 -10.18 10.70 5.55
C GLU A 43 -9.35 9.51 5.05
N ILE A 44 -9.74 8.93 3.92
CA ILE A 44 -9.16 7.71 3.38
C ILE A 44 -8.37 8.01 2.11
N ILE A 45 -7.13 7.54 2.08
CA ILE A 45 -6.25 7.53 0.91
C ILE A 45 -5.88 6.07 0.66
N LEU A 46 -6.11 5.58 -0.55
CA LEU A 46 -5.77 4.21 -0.95
C LEU A 46 -4.54 4.23 -1.85
N VAL A 47 -3.45 3.60 -1.44
CA VAL A 47 -2.31 3.31 -2.33
C VAL A 47 -2.43 1.85 -2.77
N SER A 48 -2.59 1.63 -4.05
CA SER A 48 -2.92 0.33 -4.63
C SER A 48 -1.77 -0.22 -5.47
N SER A 49 -1.76 -1.53 -5.65
CA SER A 49 -0.82 -2.24 -6.52
C SER A 49 -1.59 -3.18 -7.47
N GLY A 50 -0.86 -3.94 -8.27
CA GLY A 50 -1.45 -5.01 -9.09
C GLY A 50 -1.81 -4.62 -10.52
N ALA A 51 -1.51 -3.40 -10.97
CA ALA A 51 -1.79 -2.97 -12.34
C ALA A 51 -1.11 -3.86 -13.39
N ILE A 52 0.20 -4.12 -13.26
CA ILE A 52 0.95 -5.01 -14.18
C ILE A 52 0.27 -6.37 -14.29
N ALA A 53 -0.14 -6.88 -13.17
CA ALA A 53 -0.72 -8.20 -13.08
C ALA A 53 -2.13 -8.29 -13.66
N MET A 54 -2.96 -7.27 -13.46
CA MET A 54 -4.27 -7.19 -14.13
C MET A 54 -4.13 -7.06 -15.64
N GLY A 55 -3.17 -6.25 -16.10
CA GLY A 55 -2.89 -6.10 -17.53
C GLY A 55 -2.36 -7.38 -18.15
N PHE A 56 -1.46 -8.09 -17.48
CA PHE A 56 -1.01 -9.42 -17.88
C PHE A 56 -2.18 -10.38 -18.14
N GLY A 57 -3.12 -10.46 -17.19
CA GLY A 57 -4.31 -11.28 -17.35
C GLY A 57 -5.22 -10.82 -18.49
N LYS A 58 -5.43 -9.50 -18.65
CA LYS A 58 -6.30 -8.93 -19.69
C LYS A 58 -5.72 -9.06 -21.09
N LEU A 59 -4.40 -8.98 -21.21
CA LEU A 59 -3.67 -9.20 -22.46
C LEU A 59 -3.52 -10.68 -22.82
N ASN A 60 -3.96 -11.59 -21.94
CA ASN A 60 -3.83 -13.04 -22.10
C ASN A 60 -2.39 -13.48 -22.42
N LEU A 61 -1.41 -12.85 -21.78
CA LEU A 61 -0.01 -13.24 -21.94
C LEU A 61 0.21 -14.63 -21.33
N ARG A 62 1.03 -15.45 -22.00
CA ARG A 62 1.28 -16.84 -21.56
C ARG A 62 2.15 -16.92 -20.33
N GLU A 63 3.07 -15.96 -20.18
CA GLU A 63 4.06 -15.89 -19.10
C GLU A 63 4.09 -14.48 -18.52
N ARG A 64 4.45 -14.40 -17.23
CA ARG A 64 4.59 -13.11 -16.54
C ARG A 64 5.70 -12.30 -17.25
N PRO A 65 5.49 -11.01 -17.55
CA PRO A 65 6.46 -10.21 -18.27
C PRO A 65 7.75 -10.04 -17.45
N HIS A 66 8.89 -10.31 -18.07
CA HIS A 66 10.21 -10.12 -17.48
C HIS A 66 10.88 -8.84 -17.98
N ASP A 67 10.61 -8.47 -19.22
CA ASP A 67 11.16 -7.26 -19.85
C ASP A 67 10.35 -6.02 -19.48
N MET A 68 11.04 -4.88 -19.41
CA MET A 68 10.46 -3.61 -19.01
C MET A 68 9.34 -3.14 -19.94
N PRO A 69 9.49 -3.13 -21.29
CA PRO A 69 8.42 -2.68 -22.19
C PRO A 69 7.11 -3.46 -22.00
N THR A 70 7.19 -4.79 -21.81
CA THR A 70 5.99 -5.61 -21.60
C THR A 70 5.37 -5.37 -20.21
N LYS A 71 6.18 -5.10 -19.18
CA LYS A 71 5.69 -4.68 -17.85
C LYS A 71 4.96 -3.35 -17.94
N GLN A 72 5.56 -2.34 -18.60
CA GLN A 72 4.96 -1.01 -18.78
C GLN A 72 3.66 -1.07 -19.58
N ALA A 73 3.64 -1.83 -20.68
CA ALA A 73 2.42 -2.04 -21.47
C ALA A 73 1.33 -2.76 -20.66
N SER A 74 1.71 -3.77 -19.87
CA SER A 74 0.78 -4.46 -18.98
C SER A 74 0.25 -3.51 -17.89
N ALA A 75 1.10 -2.67 -17.31
CA ALA A 75 0.69 -1.66 -16.32
C ALA A 75 -0.34 -0.68 -16.93
N ALA A 76 -0.11 -0.19 -18.14
CA ALA A 76 -1.02 0.73 -18.82
C ALA A 76 -2.41 0.13 -19.00
N VAL A 77 -2.50 -1.13 -19.45
CA VAL A 77 -3.78 -1.84 -19.64
C VAL A 77 -4.43 -2.15 -18.29
N GLY A 78 -3.64 -2.64 -17.34
CA GLY A 78 -4.15 -3.10 -16.06
C GLY A 78 -4.55 -1.97 -15.13
N GLN A 79 -3.90 -0.81 -15.18
CA GLN A 79 -4.27 0.35 -14.39
C GLN A 79 -5.67 0.87 -14.77
N CYS A 80 -6.00 0.87 -16.06
CA CYS A 80 -7.34 1.22 -16.52
C CYS A 80 -8.40 0.27 -15.93
N GLU A 81 -8.14 -1.04 -15.95
CA GLU A 81 -9.05 -2.04 -15.39
C GLU A 81 -9.17 -1.93 -13.88
N LEU A 82 -8.04 -1.71 -13.19
CA LEU A 82 -8.01 -1.55 -11.74
C LEU A 82 -8.88 -0.36 -11.29
N MET A 83 -8.74 0.78 -11.95
CA MET A 83 -9.55 1.96 -11.64
C MET A 83 -11.02 1.76 -11.97
N TYR A 84 -11.35 1.07 -13.07
CA TYR A 84 -12.73 0.73 -13.38
C TYR A 84 -13.38 -0.10 -12.25
N VAL A 85 -12.65 -1.07 -11.70
CA VAL A 85 -13.15 -1.90 -10.59
C VAL A 85 -13.33 -1.06 -9.32
N TYR A 86 -12.36 -0.20 -8.95
CA TYR A 86 -12.50 0.68 -7.80
C TYR A 86 -13.67 1.65 -7.97
N ASP A 87 -13.76 2.31 -9.11
CA ASP A 87 -14.86 3.25 -9.39
C ASP A 87 -16.21 2.57 -9.27
N LYS A 88 -16.38 1.40 -9.86
CA LYS A 88 -17.60 0.61 -9.76
C LYS A 88 -17.95 0.28 -8.30
N LEU A 89 -16.99 -0.25 -7.52
CA LEU A 89 -17.25 -0.71 -6.16
C LEU A 89 -17.50 0.46 -5.19
N PHE A 90 -16.74 1.54 -5.29
CA PHE A 90 -16.94 2.70 -4.42
C PHE A 90 -18.21 3.49 -4.77
N THR A 91 -18.61 3.50 -6.04
CA THR A 91 -19.89 4.13 -6.48
C THR A 91 -21.11 3.46 -5.84
N GLU A 92 -21.07 2.16 -5.56
CA GLU A 92 -22.13 1.44 -4.82
C GLU A 92 -22.37 2.06 -3.41
N TYR A 93 -21.37 2.72 -2.85
CA TYR A 93 -21.44 3.39 -1.55
C TYR A 93 -21.45 4.93 -1.66
N ASN A 94 -21.72 5.48 -2.85
CA ASN A 94 -21.74 6.91 -3.17
C ASN A 94 -20.43 7.64 -2.93
N HIS A 95 -19.29 6.98 -3.11
CA HIS A 95 -17.99 7.62 -3.06
C HIS A 95 -17.41 7.83 -4.45
N THR A 96 -16.89 9.03 -4.68
CA THR A 96 -16.15 9.38 -5.89
C THR A 96 -14.68 9.05 -5.69
N VAL A 97 -14.09 8.27 -6.60
CA VAL A 97 -12.65 7.98 -6.59
C VAL A 97 -11.89 8.95 -7.48
N ALA A 98 -10.65 9.26 -7.11
CA ALA A 98 -9.75 10.08 -7.90
C ALA A 98 -8.42 9.33 -8.11
N GLN A 99 -8.01 9.13 -9.36
CA GLN A 99 -6.74 8.48 -9.69
C GLN A 99 -5.57 9.44 -9.64
N LEU A 100 -4.48 9.03 -8.97
CA LEU A 100 -3.17 9.68 -9.06
C LEU A 100 -2.11 8.63 -9.41
N LEU A 101 -1.37 8.89 -10.48
CA LEU A 101 -0.20 8.09 -10.87
C LEU A 101 1.05 8.93 -10.66
N ILE A 102 1.91 8.48 -9.77
CA ILE A 102 3.11 9.20 -9.35
C ILE A 102 4.30 8.25 -9.30
N THR A 103 5.49 8.81 -9.36
CA THR A 103 6.71 8.07 -9.03
C THR A 103 7.26 8.59 -7.70
N ALA A 104 7.94 7.73 -6.93
CA ALA A 104 8.53 8.14 -5.65
C ALA A 104 9.42 9.40 -5.77
N PRO A 105 10.27 9.55 -6.83
CA PRO A 105 11.03 10.79 -7.04
C PRO A 105 10.17 12.04 -7.23
N ASP A 106 8.96 11.94 -7.81
CA ASP A 106 8.11 13.11 -8.05
C ASP A 106 7.68 13.80 -6.75
N ILE A 107 7.61 13.06 -5.66
CA ILE A 107 7.16 13.56 -4.35
C ILE A 107 8.25 13.58 -3.27
N ALA A 108 9.41 12.94 -3.49
CA ALA A 108 10.51 12.92 -2.54
C ALA A 108 11.33 14.23 -2.56
N ASP A 109 11.57 14.83 -3.73
CA ASP A 109 12.59 15.85 -3.95
C ASP A 109 12.20 17.30 -3.57
N GLY A 110 11.06 17.53 -2.93
CA GLY A 110 10.70 18.86 -2.38
C GLY A 110 10.46 19.98 -3.41
N GLY A 111 10.39 19.65 -4.71
CA GLY A 111 10.18 20.60 -5.80
C GLY A 111 8.70 20.94 -6.06
N SER A 112 8.45 21.64 -7.18
CA SER A 112 7.09 22.03 -7.59
C SER A 112 6.13 20.84 -7.76
N ARG A 113 6.63 19.66 -8.12
CA ARG A 113 5.83 18.45 -8.25
C ARG A 113 5.26 18.01 -6.91
N LYS A 114 6.07 18.01 -5.84
CA LYS A 114 5.61 17.70 -4.47
C LYS A 114 4.54 18.69 -4.01
N ALA A 115 4.75 19.99 -4.25
CA ALA A 115 3.78 21.01 -3.89
C ALA A 115 2.45 20.84 -4.66
N ASN A 116 2.51 20.53 -5.96
CA ASN A 116 1.33 20.27 -6.77
C ASN A 116 0.60 18.99 -6.32
N PHE A 117 1.35 17.94 -5.97
CA PHE A 117 0.77 16.73 -5.41
C PHE A 117 0.02 17.02 -4.10
N HIS A 118 0.66 17.73 -3.16
CA HIS A 118 0.05 18.12 -1.88
C HIS A 118 -1.23 18.93 -2.10
N ASN A 119 -1.18 19.99 -2.90
CA ASN A 119 -2.35 20.82 -3.21
C ASN A 119 -3.49 20.01 -3.85
N THR A 120 -3.15 19.04 -4.71
CA THR A 120 -4.14 18.16 -5.33
C THR A 120 -4.78 17.24 -4.28
N MET A 121 -3.98 16.64 -3.40
CA MET A 121 -4.47 15.77 -2.33
C MET A 121 -5.41 16.53 -1.39
N ASP A 122 -4.97 17.68 -0.89
CA ASP A 122 -5.79 18.53 0.00
C ASP A 122 -7.13 18.85 -0.66
N ARG A 123 -7.08 19.25 -1.93
CA ARG A 123 -8.32 19.63 -2.63
C ARG A 123 -9.24 18.44 -2.88
N LEU A 124 -8.70 17.24 -3.16
CA LEU A 124 -9.52 16.04 -3.31
C LEU A 124 -10.20 15.64 -2.00
N LEU A 125 -9.46 15.70 -0.89
CA LEU A 125 -10.00 15.41 0.44
C LEU A 125 -11.09 16.42 0.81
N GLU A 126 -10.87 17.73 0.62
CA GLU A 126 -11.87 18.80 0.83
C GLU A 126 -13.14 18.58 0.00
N LEU A 127 -13.02 18.08 -1.23
CA LEU A 127 -14.13 17.74 -2.11
C LEU A 127 -14.82 16.41 -1.75
N GLY A 128 -14.32 15.70 -0.73
CA GLY A 128 -14.85 14.42 -0.29
C GLY A 128 -14.51 13.25 -1.23
N ALA A 129 -13.63 13.41 -2.20
CA ALA A 129 -13.18 12.33 -3.05
C ALA A 129 -12.30 11.35 -2.27
N LEU A 130 -12.17 10.12 -2.76
CA LEU A 130 -11.27 9.09 -2.25
C LEU A 130 -10.08 8.95 -3.23
N PRO A 131 -8.89 9.45 -2.87
CA PRO A 131 -7.71 9.29 -3.72
C PRO A 131 -7.27 7.84 -3.80
N VAL A 132 -7.08 7.33 -5.02
CA VAL A 132 -6.48 6.03 -5.32
C VAL A 132 -5.17 6.29 -6.04
N ILE A 133 -4.07 6.00 -5.35
CA ILE A 133 -2.70 6.28 -5.79
C ILE A 133 -2.04 4.97 -6.22
N ASN A 134 -1.27 5.01 -7.29
CA ASN A 134 -0.38 3.92 -7.69
C ASN A 134 0.91 4.48 -8.29
N GLU A 135 1.95 3.64 -8.34
CA GLU A 135 3.15 3.95 -9.10
C GLU A 135 2.79 4.17 -10.58
N ASN A 136 3.44 5.15 -11.20
CA ASN A 136 3.34 5.35 -12.64
C ASN A 136 4.31 4.40 -13.38
N ASP A 137 3.98 3.12 -13.35
CA ASP A 137 4.78 2.05 -13.96
C ASP A 137 5.06 2.30 -15.45
N THR A 138 4.25 3.12 -16.14
CA THR A 138 4.40 3.37 -17.58
C THR A 138 5.64 4.20 -17.91
N VAL A 139 6.15 4.97 -16.97
CA VAL A 139 7.34 5.82 -17.11
C VAL A 139 8.43 5.49 -16.09
N SER A 140 8.22 4.48 -15.26
CA SER A 140 9.21 3.98 -14.31
C SER A 140 10.42 3.39 -15.03
N THR A 141 11.62 3.66 -14.52
CA THR A 141 12.88 3.10 -15.03
C THR A 141 13.31 1.89 -14.22
N GLU A 142 14.22 1.05 -14.77
CA GLU A 142 14.71 -0.16 -14.08
C GLU A 142 15.37 0.15 -12.73
N GLU A 143 15.99 1.32 -12.59
CA GLU A 143 16.63 1.77 -11.35
C GLU A 143 15.60 2.16 -10.28
N ILE A 144 14.40 2.56 -10.70
CA ILE A 144 13.29 2.96 -9.86
C ILE A 144 12.28 1.82 -9.68
N ALA A 145 12.33 0.83 -10.56
CA ALA A 145 11.48 -0.38 -10.55
C ALA A 145 11.72 -1.34 -9.36
N VAL A 146 12.37 -0.87 -8.32
CA VAL A 146 12.24 -1.37 -6.95
C VAL A 146 10.84 -0.91 -6.46
N GLY A 147 9.86 -1.13 -7.36
CA GLY A 147 8.46 -0.74 -7.25
C GLY A 147 7.82 -1.39 -6.05
N ASP A 148 8.04 -0.76 -4.91
CA ASP A 148 7.46 -1.16 -3.67
C ASP A 148 6.47 -0.08 -3.25
N ASN A 149 5.21 -0.40 -3.45
CA ASN A 149 4.14 0.47 -2.99
C ASN A 149 4.17 0.67 -1.46
N ASP A 150 4.91 -0.16 -0.70
CA ASP A 150 5.13 0.07 0.72
C ASP A 150 5.88 1.40 0.94
N THR A 151 7.00 1.59 0.25
CA THR A 151 7.78 2.84 0.31
C THR A 151 6.99 4.02 -0.27
N LEU A 152 6.31 3.84 -1.41
CA LEU A 152 5.46 4.88 -2.00
C LEU A 152 4.39 5.35 -1.02
N SER A 153 3.71 4.41 -0.34
CA SER A 153 2.67 4.75 0.63
C SER A 153 3.20 5.52 1.84
N ALA A 154 4.40 5.15 2.32
CA ALA A 154 5.04 5.86 3.42
C ALA A 154 5.43 7.30 3.04
N ILE A 155 5.92 7.50 1.80
CA ILE A 155 6.21 8.84 1.29
C ILE A 155 4.90 9.64 1.10
N VAL A 156 3.84 9.02 0.59
CA VAL A 156 2.51 9.66 0.50
C VAL A 156 2.02 10.05 1.89
N ALA A 157 2.01 9.12 2.85
CA ALA A 157 1.57 9.37 4.23
C ALA A 157 2.36 10.52 4.87
N ALA A 158 3.69 10.53 4.71
CA ALA A 158 4.55 11.61 5.19
C ALA A 158 4.24 12.96 4.52
N THR A 159 3.91 12.94 3.22
CA THR A 159 3.65 14.18 2.46
C THR A 159 2.32 14.82 2.83
N VAL A 160 1.29 14.01 3.09
CA VAL A 160 -0.04 14.51 3.49
C VAL A 160 -0.20 14.62 5.02
N SER A 161 0.85 14.36 5.79
CA SER A 161 0.81 14.36 7.26
C SER A 161 -0.27 13.43 7.82
N ALA A 162 -0.36 12.22 7.29
CA ALA A 162 -1.32 11.23 7.75
C ALA A 162 -1.04 10.81 9.19
N ASP A 163 -2.07 10.53 9.97
CA ASP A 163 -1.95 10.05 11.36
C ASP A 163 -1.60 8.57 11.43
N LEU A 164 -2.11 7.79 10.48
CA LEU A 164 -1.94 6.33 10.47
C LEU A 164 -1.74 5.79 9.05
N LEU A 165 -0.69 5.04 8.85
CA LEU A 165 -0.44 4.21 7.66
C LEU A 165 -0.71 2.73 7.98
N VAL A 166 -1.55 2.06 7.22
CA VAL A 166 -1.77 0.62 7.36
C VAL A 166 -1.27 -0.11 6.13
N LEU A 167 -0.28 -0.97 6.30
CA LEU A 167 0.20 -1.88 5.26
C LEU A 167 -0.52 -3.23 5.36
N LEU A 168 -1.41 -3.49 4.42
CA LEU A 168 -2.06 -4.80 4.30
C LEU A 168 -1.16 -5.76 3.51
N SER A 169 -0.78 -6.87 4.11
CA SER A 169 0.21 -7.82 3.60
C SER A 169 -0.32 -9.27 3.66
N ASP A 170 0.47 -10.21 3.14
CA ASP A 170 0.26 -11.66 3.25
C ASP A 170 0.75 -12.25 4.59
N ILE A 171 1.22 -11.40 5.49
CA ILE A 171 1.71 -11.77 6.82
C ILE A 171 0.98 -10.96 7.89
N ASP A 172 0.78 -11.55 9.06
CA ASP A 172 0.04 -10.90 10.14
C ASP A 172 0.74 -9.68 10.75
N GLY A 173 2.05 -9.55 10.56
CA GLY A 173 2.87 -8.46 11.08
C GLY A 173 4.35 -8.82 11.08
N LEU A 174 5.15 -8.14 11.89
CA LEU A 174 6.58 -8.42 12.10
C LEU A 174 6.73 -9.53 13.15
N TYR A 175 7.55 -10.52 12.84
CA TYR A 175 7.90 -11.62 13.75
C TYR A 175 9.36 -11.50 14.19
N ASP A 176 9.70 -12.12 15.31
CA ASP A 176 11.08 -12.21 15.84
C ASP A 176 11.97 -13.17 15.01
N GLY A 177 11.42 -13.84 14.02
CA GLY A 177 12.06 -14.69 13.03
C GLY A 177 11.12 -14.97 11.86
N ASP A 178 11.60 -15.63 10.80
CA ASP A 178 10.75 -15.98 9.64
C ASP A 178 9.77 -17.11 10.03
N PRO A 179 8.46 -16.86 10.13
CA PRO A 179 7.48 -17.86 10.55
C PRO A 179 7.35 -19.02 9.55
N ARG A 180 7.79 -18.85 8.30
CA ARG A 180 7.81 -19.92 7.28
C ARG A 180 8.94 -20.91 7.52
N LYS A 181 9.99 -20.49 8.23
CA LYS A 181 11.18 -21.32 8.57
C LYS A 181 11.19 -21.74 10.02
N ASN A 182 10.64 -20.93 10.89
CA ASN A 182 10.58 -21.16 12.34
C ASN A 182 9.11 -21.08 12.83
N PRO A 183 8.46 -22.23 13.06
CA PRO A 183 7.08 -22.27 13.55
C PRO A 183 6.88 -21.64 14.95
N ASP A 184 7.98 -21.50 15.72
CA ASP A 184 7.96 -20.89 17.07
C ASP A 184 8.15 -19.37 17.02
N ALA A 185 8.31 -18.77 15.83
CA ALA A 185 8.44 -17.33 15.66
C ALA A 185 7.21 -16.61 16.24
N LYS A 186 7.46 -15.58 17.03
CA LYS A 186 6.41 -14.81 17.73
C LYS A 186 6.19 -13.48 17.04
N LEU A 187 4.91 -13.13 16.91
CA LEU A 187 4.51 -11.81 16.43
C LEU A 187 4.96 -10.75 17.44
N ILE A 188 5.55 -9.68 16.93
CA ILE A 188 5.92 -8.47 17.70
C ILE A 188 4.74 -7.51 17.59
N PRO A 189 3.93 -7.30 18.66
CA PRO A 189 2.73 -6.48 18.54
C PRO A 189 3.03 -4.98 18.44
N THR A 190 4.16 -4.53 18.99
CA THR A 190 4.50 -3.11 19.07
C THR A 190 6.00 -2.91 18.88
N VAL A 191 6.35 -1.91 18.08
CA VAL A 191 7.72 -1.45 17.87
C VAL A 191 7.79 0.03 18.24
N GLU A 192 8.52 0.33 19.33
CA GLU A 192 8.70 1.71 19.80
C GLU A 192 9.79 2.47 19.03
N THR A 193 10.73 1.75 18.45
CA THR A 193 11.84 2.32 17.68
C THR A 193 12.26 1.36 16.58
N VAL A 194 12.34 1.85 15.36
CA VAL A 194 12.86 1.08 14.23
C VAL A 194 14.39 1.22 14.23
N ASP A 195 15.03 0.46 15.11
CA ASP A 195 16.48 0.39 15.26
C ASP A 195 17.12 -0.70 14.37
N GLU A 196 18.45 -0.83 14.41
CA GLU A 196 19.19 -1.83 13.63
C GLU A 196 18.74 -3.28 13.94
N ARG A 197 18.27 -3.56 15.15
CA ARG A 197 17.79 -4.89 15.55
C ARG A 197 16.48 -5.22 14.82
N ILE A 198 15.57 -4.25 14.78
CA ILE A 198 14.29 -4.38 14.06
C ILE A 198 14.56 -4.51 12.55
N ILE A 199 15.45 -3.69 11.99
CA ILE A 199 15.82 -3.76 10.57
C ILE A 199 16.42 -5.13 10.21
N ALA A 200 17.24 -5.70 11.09
CA ALA A 200 17.84 -7.03 10.88
C ALA A 200 16.79 -8.15 10.76
N LEU A 201 15.61 -8.02 11.37
CA LEU A 201 14.50 -8.98 11.23
C LEU A 201 13.92 -9.01 9.81
N GLY A 202 14.09 -7.96 9.05
CA GLY A 202 13.69 -7.90 7.63
C GLY A 202 14.59 -8.68 6.67
N GLY A 203 15.62 -9.39 7.18
CA GLY A 203 16.49 -10.24 6.35
C GLY A 203 17.86 -9.65 6.05
N GLY A 204 18.24 -8.52 6.66
CA GLY A 204 19.57 -7.91 6.51
C GLY A 204 19.97 -7.48 5.09
N SER A 205 21.11 -6.82 4.94
CA SER A 205 21.65 -6.28 3.68
C SER A 205 22.14 -7.34 2.64
N GLY A 206 21.73 -8.59 2.78
CA GLY A 206 22.13 -9.72 1.92
C GLY A 206 20.98 -10.55 1.35
N SER A 207 19.72 -10.28 1.69
CA SER A 207 18.60 -10.96 1.03
C SER A 207 18.40 -10.35 -0.35
N SER A 208 18.45 -11.18 -1.40
CA SER A 208 18.11 -10.79 -2.77
C SER A 208 16.83 -9.98 -2.74
N LEU A 209 16.88 -8.74 -3.23
CA LEU A 209 15.78 -7.78 -3.35
C LEU A 209 14.57 -8.41 -4.04
N GLY A 210 13.76 -9.16 -3.27
CA GLY A 210 12.44 -9.58 -3.69
C GLY A 210 11.50 -8.39 -3.54
N THR A 211 10.79 -8.04 -4.59
CA THR A 211 9.79 -7.00 -4.59
C THR A 211 8.76 -7.23 -3.46
N GLY A 212 8.67 -6.32 -2.48
CA GLY A 212 7.63 -6.34 -1.44
C GLY A 212 7.90 -7.21 -0.19
N GLY A 213 9.16 -7.41 0.23
CA GLY A 213 9.52 -8.17 1.43
C GLY A 213 9.39 -7.38 2.75
N MET A 214 9.68 -8.04 3.88
CA MET A 214 9.67 -7.37 5.19
C MET A 214 10.64 -6.19 5.26
N ALA A 215 11.77 -6.24 4.53
CA ALA A 215 12.75 -5.15 4.47
C ALA A 215 12.13 -3.84 3.94
N THR A 216 11.29 -3.90 2.91
CA THR A 216 10.60 -2.73 2.35
C THR A 216 9.56 -2.17 3.31
N LYS A 217 8.86 -3.04 4.05
CA LYS A 217 7.91 -2.63 5.09
C LYS A 217 8.60 -1.93 6.27
N LEU A 218 9.78 -2.38 6.64
CA LEU A 218 10.57 -1.72 7.69
C LEU A 218 11.14 -0.37 7.23
N LEU A 219 11.52 -0.24 5.95
CA LEU A 219 11.89 1.04 5.36
C LEU A 219 10.68 2.00 5.35
N ALA A 220 9.51 1.51 4.96
CA ALA A 220 8.27 2.27 5.03
C ALA A 220 7.96 2.74 6.47
N ALA A 221 8.17 1.86 7.47
CA ALA A 221 8.01 2.20 8.88
C ALA A 221 8.96 3.33 9.32
N GLN A 222 10.24 3.29 8.89
CA GLN A 222 11.18 4.37 9.19
C GLN A 222 10.72 5.71 8.62
N ILE A 223 10.25 5.72 7.37
CA ILE A 223 9.76 6.93 6.71
C ILE A 223 8.52 7.46 7.41
N ALA A 224 7.51 6.62 7.64
CA ALA A 224 6.23 7.03 8.24
C ALA A 224 6.45 7.56 9.67
N VAL A 225 7.10 6.76 10.54
CA VAL A 225 7.35 7.15 11.94
C VAL A 225 8.25 8.38 12.02
N GLY A 226 9.26 8.49 11.14
CA GLY A 226 10.13 9.66 11.05
C GLY A 226 9.38 10.95 10.67
N ALA A 227 8.25 10.83 9.97
CA ALA A 227 7.37 11.94 9.60
C ALA A 227 6.24 12.21 10.63
N GLY A 228 6.17 11.44 11.72
CA GLY A 228 5.12 11.59 12.73
C GLY A 228 3.85 10.79 12.45
N CYS A 229 3.86 9.88 11.49
CA CYS A 229 2.76 8.99 11.15
C CYS A 229 2.98 7.62 11.81
N GLU A 230 2.02 7.14 12.62
CA GLU A 230 2.05 5.76 13.11
C GLU A 230 1.87 4.79 11.93
N MET A 231 2.46 3.59 12.03
CA MET A 231 2.27 2.58 11.00
C MET A 231 1.85 1.24 11.58
N VAL A 232 0.99 0.52 10.87
CA VAL A 232 0.60 -0.86 11.21
C VAL A 232 0.83 -1.78 10.03
N ILE A 233 1.45 -2.93 10.27
CA ILE A 233 1.49 -4.05 9.33
C ILE A 233 0.44 -5.07 9.79
N ALA A 234 -0.48 -5.44 8.90
CA ALA A 234 -1.55 -6.39 9.21
C ALA A 234 -1.87 -7.30 8.01
N ASN A 235 -2.56 -8.40 8.28
CA ASN A 235 -2.96 -9.34 7.26
C ASN A 235 -4.11 -8.79 6.38
N GLY A 236 -3.87 -8.68 5.08
CA GLY A 236 -4.83 -8.16 4.10
C GLY A 236 -5.89 -9.18 3.63
N GLU A 237 -5.85 -10.43 4.11
CA GLU A 237 -6.90 -11.40 3.79
C GLU A 237 -8.25 -11.03 4.42
N LYS A 238 -8.20 -10.26 5.51
CA LYS A 238 -9.37 -9.79 6.27
C LYS A 238 -9.36 -8.27 6.34
N PRO A 239 -9.79 -7.57 5.30
CA PRO A 239 -9.80 -6.09 5.30
C PRO A 239 -10.60 -5.50 6.47
N GLU A 240 -11.54 -6.25 7.05
CA GLU A 240 -12.35 -5.84 8.19
C GLU A 240 -11.51 -5.54 9.45
N LEU A 241 -10.28 -6.08 9.53
CA LEU A 241 -9.33 -5.74 10.60
C LEU A 241 -9.04 -4.23 10.67
N LEU A 242 -9.25 -3.49 9.59
CA LEU A 242 -9.10 -2.03 9.57
C LEU A 242 -9.97 -1.34 10.62
N TYR A 243 -11.19 -1.82 10.89
CA TYR A 243 -12.04 -1.27 11.96
C TYR A 243 -11.35 -1.33 13.32
N ASP A 244 -10.75 -2.49 13.63
CA ASP A 244 -10.07 -2.71 14.90
C ASP A 244 -8.74 -1.93 14.99
N ILE A 245 -8.02 -1.82 13.87
CA ILE A 245 -6.76 -1.07 13.79
C ILE A 245 -6.99 0.43 14.03
N VAL A 246 -8.01 1.00 13.38
CA VAL A 246 -8.40 2.42 13.55
C VAL A 246 -8.90 2.67 14.96
N ALA A 247 -9.63 1.70 15.56
CA ALA A 247 -10.04 1.76 16.98
C ALA A 247 -8.88 1.55 17.99
N GLY A 248 -7.64 1.41 17.53
CA GLY A 248 -6.46 1.27 18.37
C GLY A 248 -6.28 -0.12 19.01
N LYS A 249 -7.00 -1.15 18.53
CA LYS A 249 -6.83 -2.51 19.04
C LYS A 249 -5.48 -3.11 18.60
N PRO A 250 -4.92 -4.05 19.38
CA PRO A 250 -3.61 -4.67 19.11
C PRO A 250 -3.71 -5.70 17.97
N ILE A 251 -3.88 -5.24 16.75
CA ILE A 251 -3.89 -6.05 15.52
C ILE A 251 -2.57 -5.84 14.79
N GLY A 252 -1.94 -6.92 14.36
CA GLY A 252 -0.71 -6.88 13.59
C GLY A 252 0.49 -6.37 14.40
N THR A 253 1.36 -5.60 13.76
CA THR A 253 2.49 -4.91 14.38
C THR A 253 2.31 -3.40 14.22
N ARG A 254 2.22 -2.68 15.33
CA ARG A 254 2.14 -1.21 15.36
C ARG A 254 3.49 -0.58 15.64
N PHE A 255 3.90 0.33 14.77
CA PHE A 255 5.10 1.14 14.90
C PHE A 255 4.71 2.52 15.45
N LEU A 256 5.22 2.86 16.61
CA LEU A 256 4.82 4.06 17.34
C LEU A 256 5.69 5.26 16.99
N VAL A 257 5.07 6.44 16.96
CA VAL A 257 5.78 7.71 16.88
C VAL A 257 6.36 8.04 18.27
N LYS A 258 7.64 8.37 18.34
CA LYS A 258 8.25 8.90 19.56
C LYS A 258 7.63 10.27 19.86
N ARG A 259 6.94 10.36 20.97
CA ARG A 259 6.48 11.63 21.52
C ARG A 259 7.60 12.37 22.24
#